data_66ea63f02c58d9526817dec4c11481c3
#
_entry.id   66ea63f02c58d9526817dec4c11481c3
#
_cell.length_a   1.000
_cell.length_b   1.000
_cell.length_c   1.000
_cell.angle_alpha   90.00
_cell.angle_beta   90.00
_cell.angle_gamma   90.00
#
_symmetry.space_group_name_H-M   'P 1'
#
loop_
_entity.id
_entity.type
_entity.pdbx_description
1 polymer ?
#
loop_
_entity_poly.entity_id
_entity_poly.type
_entity_poly.pdbx_seq_one_letter_code
_entity_poly.pdbx_strand_id
1 'polypeptide(L)'
;MAAKKKTVKKTAKKKTTKKPAKKAAKRSLKKKPAKKKPVAKKSPKQAVKKSPANLGPAVSAQRMFNLAALSETVSGPGVAASLPQHVLARGKKAFIVTDQGVRGAGIVTPIVENLEKAGVPTLVFDQVSPNPTDVNVAAGVAALNRFGVEGTVVVFIGGGSVMDCGKYIALAAPNGVDNLHLAFAPNLDANDRIDFGTLAPRAQASKLGLPTIALPTTSGTASETNGGGLITDTLTNPKVHRKLTFSNPSVAPAVVLLDPTLTLGMPARGTAACGMDVLTHAIECYTSAGSNPYADALALHAIRLTGQWLPKVVINGSDLEARAQMQIASHLAGRAFSSGPLLGLVHATGHPISGQLHQAHGQTLATMLPHVMRFNRDVVARRYADIGEALGSEHDPEAGIAAVEKLSATVGTNKKLRELGASNDNINDLTQDALRDLIILNTPKYPTRGDIHELYARAM
;
A
#
# COMPACT_ATOMS: atom_id res chain seq x y z
N MET A 1 -66.10 -11.78 -4.04
CA MET A 1 -66.42 -12.79 -3.04
C MET A 1 -65.30 -12.74 -2.02
N ALA A 2 -65.51 -12.04 -0.97
CA ALA A 2 -65.85 -12.38 0.40
C ALA A 2 -64.74 -13.12 1.10
N ALA A 3 -63.97 -12.53 1.96
CA ALA A 3 -64.14 -11.96 3.32
C ALA A 3 -64.08 -13.02 4.44
N LYS A 4 -63.22 -12.79 5.44
CA LYS A 4 -63.40 -12.76 6.91
C LYS A 4 -62.09 -13.05 7.61
N LYS A 5 -61.41 -12.11 8.27
CA LYS A 5 -61.60 -11.50 9.60
C LYS A 5 -61.92 -12.48 10.75
N LYS A 6 -61.01 -12.45 11.77
CA LYS A 6 -61.26 -12.36 13.23
C LYS A 6 -59.91 -12.45 13.94
N THR A 7 -59.39 -11.50 14.53
CA THR A 7 -59.52 -10.62 15.73
C THR A 7 -59.92 -11.37 17.03
N VAL A 8 -59.19 -11.04 18.07
CA VAL A 8 -59.60 -10.70 19.45
C VAL A 8 -58.71 -11.35 20.52
N LYS A 9 -57.94 -10.55 21.21
CA LYS A 9 -57.96 -9.84 22.51
C LYS A 9 -57.34 -10.63 23.67
N LYS A 10 -56.37 -9.97 24.32
CA LYS A 10 -56.38 -9.24 25.63
C LYS A 10 -56.49 -10.15 26.86
N THR A 11 -55.64 -10.01 27.86
CA THR A 11 -55.54 -9.11 29.03
C THR A 11 -54.42 -9.60 29.94
N ALA A 12 -53.48 -8.90 30.43
CA ALA A 12 -53.39 -7.75 31.38
C ALA A 12 -53.43 -8.09 32.86
N LYS A 13 -52.49 -7.52 33.59
CA LYS A 13 -52.46 -7.08 35.01
C LYS A 13 -51.97 -8.15 36.04
N LYS A 14 -51.29 -7.81 37.05
CA LYS A 14 -50.75 -6.62 37.74
C LYS A 14 -50.03 -7.03 39.03
N LYS A 15 -49.07 -6.28 39.46
CA LYS A 15 -48.75 -5.64 40.76
C LYS A 15 -47.88 -6.39 41.77
N THR A 16 -46.73 -5.81 42.00
CA THR A 16 -46.26 -5.02 43.18
C THR A 16 -46.23 -5.71 44.54
N THR A 17 -45.13 -5.70 45.31
CA THR A 17 -44.77 -4.67 46.30
C THR A 17 -43.55 -5.04 47.13
N LYS A 18 -42.67 -4.04 47.28
CA LYS A 18 -42.00 -3.51 48.48
C LYS A 18 -41.27 -4.38 49.52
N LYS A 19 -40.03 -3.93 49.74
CA LYS A 19 -39.16 -3.89 50.92
C LYS A 19 -39.85 -3.87 52.28
N PRO A 20 -39.18 -4.08 53.45
CA PRO A 20 -37.96 -3.39 53.85
C PRO A 20 -36.96 -4.17 54.73
N ALA A 21 -35.90 -3.46 55.08
CA ALA A 21 -34.74 -3.80 55.91
C ALA A 21 -35.05 -4.01 57.41
N LYS A 22 -34.15 -4.72 58.14
CA LYS A 22 -33.86 -4.46 59.54
C LYS A 22 -32.44 -4.84 59.93
N LYS A 23 -31.82 -3.91 60.68
CA LYS A 23 -30.54 -3.94 61.39
C LYS A 23 -30.60 -4.87 62.61
N ALA A 24 -29.44 -5.41 63.00
CA ALA A 24 -28.89 -5.49 64.39
C ALA A 24 -27.66 -6.40 64.35
N ALA A 25 -26.56 -6.08 64.83
CA ALA A 25 -25.92 -5.58 65.99
C ALA A 25 -24.89 -6.61 66.54
N LYS A 26 -23.70 -6.15 66.58
CA LYS A 26 -22.52 -6.47 67.44
C LYS A 26 -22.54 -7.73 68.28
N ARG A 27 -21.44 -8.52 68.15
CA ARG A 27 -20.69 -9.03 69.31
C ARG A 27 -19.20 -9.22 68.98
N SER A 28 -18.39 -8.52 69.73
CA SER A 28 -16.92 -8.60 69.75
C SER A 28 -16.48 -9.83 70.52
N LEU A 29 -15.50 -10.57 69.95
CA LEU A 29 -14.67 -11.49 70.72
C LEU A 29 -13.20 -11.22 70.36
N LYS A 30 -12.48 -10.70 71.35
CA LYS A 30 -11.03 -10.52 71.38
C LYS A 30 -10.33 -11.89 71.31
N LYS A 31 -9.47 -12.11 70.35
CA LYS A 31 -8.44 -13.15 70.38
C LYS A 31 -7.07 -12.52 70.34
N LYS A 32 -6.20 -13.00 71.22
CA LYS A 32 -4.80 -12.57 71.44
C LYS A 32 -3.94 -12.77 70.20
N PRO A 33 -2.88 -11.96 70.01
CA PRO A 33 -2.02 -12.04 68.83
C PRO A 33 -1.04 -13.23 68.94
N ALA A 34 -0.99 -14.05 67.89
CA ALA A 34 0.05 -15.05 67.67
C ALA A 34 1.36 -14.42 67.21
N LYS A 35 2.48 -14.78 67.82
CA LYS A 35 3.83 -14.34 67.46
C LYS A 35 4.16 -14.78 66.01
N LYS A 36 4.36 -13.81 65.11
CA LYS A 36 4.89 -14.03 63.79
C LYS A 36 6.41 -14.27 63.84
N LYS A 37 6.86 -15.40 63.30
CA LYS A 37 8.27 -15.67 62.98
C LYS A 37 8.73 -14.69 61.88
N PRO A 38 10.01 -14.22 61.91
CA PRO A 38 10.50 -13.30 60.86
C PRO A 38 10.58 -14.00 59.54
N VAL A 39 9.86 -13.44 58.54
CA VAL A 39 9.98 -13.82 57.12
C VAL A 39 11.28 -13.21 56.60
N ALA A 40 12.20 -14.03 56.17
CA ALA A 40 13.42 -13.59 55.49
C ALA A 40 13.03 -12.77 54.25
N LYS A 41 13.46 -11.50 54.23
CA LYS A 41 13.34 -10.62 53.03
C LYS A 41 14.21 -11.20 51.94
N LYS A 42 13.58 -11.78 50.91
CA LYS A 42 14.26 -12.03 49.63
C LYS A 42 14.63 -10.66 49.05
N SER A 43 15.91 -10.41 48.89
CA SER A 43 16.47 -9.28 48.15
C SER A 43 15.86 -9.28 46.73
N PRO A 44 15.49 -8.09 46.19
CA PRO A 44 15.03 -8.01 44.83
C PRO A 44 16.17 -8.48 43.90
N LYS A 45 15.90 -9.49 43.06
CA LYS A 45 16.81 -9.83 41.96
C LYS A 45 16.99 -8.56 41.13
N GLN A 46 18.22 -8.04 41.14
CA GLN A 46 18.62 -6.99 40.20
C GLN A 46 18.26 -7.49 38.79
N ALA A 47 17.31 -6.81 38.12
CA ALA A 47 17.09 -6.98 36.72
C ALA A 47 18.41 -6.65 36.00
N VAL A 48 19.01 -7.65 35.40
CA VAL A 48 20.16 -7.46 34.50
C VAL A 48 19.69 -6.51 33.44
N LYS A 49 20.09 -5.23 33.53
CA LYS A 49 19.92 -4.29 32.42
C LYS A 49 20.70 -4.90 31.23
N LYS A 50 20.00 -5.46 30.28
CA LYS A 50 20.60 -5.80 28.97
C LYS A 50 21.26 -4.53 28.47
N SER A 51 22.54 -4.59 28.17
CA SER A 51 23.24 -3.50 27.49
C SER A 51 22.43 -3.15 26.24
N PRO A 52 22.19 -1.86 25.94
CA PRO A 52 21.49 -1.49 24.71
C PRO A 52 22.25 -2.14 23.54
N ALA A 53 21.53 -2.88 22.72
CA ALA A 53 22.07 -3.43 21.49
C ALA A 53 22.71 -2.28 20.69
N ASN A 54 23.87 -2.52 20.11
CA ASN A 54 24.48 -1.53 19.21
C ASN A 54 23.62 -1.45 17.95
N LEU A 55 22.66 -0.51 17.93
CA LEU A 55 21.65 -0.39 16.89
C LEU A 55 22.16 0.35 15.63
N GLY A 56 23.45 0.69 15.59
CA GLY A 56 24.03 1.45 14.48
C GLY A 56 23.69 2.96 14.53
N PRO A 57 24.26 3.77 13.61
CA PRO A 57 24.03 5.22 13.59
C PRO A 57 22.65 5.58 13.04
N ALA A 58 22.06 6.66 13.56
CA ALA A 58 20.90 7.30 12.94
C ALA A 58 21.30 7.92 11.59
N VAL A 59 20.34 8.09 10.67
CA VAL A 59 20.59 8.82 9.41
C VAL A 59 20.96 10.25 9.72
N SER A 60 22.06 10.72 9.13
CA SER A 60 22.54 12.09 9.34
C SER A 60 21.60 13.11 8.69
N ALA A 61 21.20 14.13 9.46
CA ALA A 61 20.47 15.28 8.92
C ALA A 61 21.31 16.12 7.92
N GLN A 62 22.63 15.91 7.86
CA GLN A 62 23.53 16.59 6.91
C GLN A 62 23.53 15.94 5.52
N ARG A 63 22.84 14.79 5.35
CA ARG A 63 22.71 14.16 4.02
C ARG A 63 21.89 15.05 3.10
N MET A 64 22.43 15.37 1.93
CA MET A 64 21.67 16.10 0.90
C MET A 64 20.56 15.21 0.36
N PHE A 65 19.37 15.78 0.24
CA PHE A 65 18.22 15.16 -0.43
C PHE A 65 17.39 16.24 -1.12
N ASN A 66 16.64 15.85 -2.15
CA ASN A 66 15.76 16.73 -2.90
C ASN A 66 14.32 16.29 -2.71
N LEU A 67 13.43 17.24 -2.42
CA LEU A 67 11.99 17.01 -2.37
C LEU A 67 11.39 17.47 -3.69
N ALA A 68 10.84 16.55 -4.45
CA ALA A 68 10.07 16.89 -5.64
C ALA A 68 8.84 17.72 -5.29
N ALA A 69 8.36 18.52 -6.24
CA ALA A 69 7.11 19.27 -6.09
C ALA A 69 5.96 18.34 -5.69
N LEU A 70 5.19 18.77 -4.69
CA LEU A 70 4.10 18.00 -4.16
C LEU A 70 2.83 18.23 -5.00
N SER A 71 2.06 17.15 -5.24
CA SER A 71 0.69 17.25 -5.73
C SER A 71 -0.17 18.03 -4.75
N GLU A 72 -1.10 18.83 -5.23
CA GLU A 72 -2.21 19.32 -4.41
C GLU A 72 -3.00 18.10 -3.90
N THR A 73 -3.21 17.99 -2.60
CA THR A 73 -3.95 16.86 -2.01
C THR A 73 -5.13 17.38 -1.21
N VAL A 74 -6.33 16.98 -1.60
CA VAL A 74 -7.57 17.28 -0.87
C VAL A 74 -8.08 15.96 -0.28
N SER A 75 -8.30 15.93 1.03
CA SER A 75 -8.70 14.71 1.73
C SER A 75 -9.98 14.91 2.55
N GLY A 76 -10.90 13.96 2.45
CA GLY A 76 -12.11 13.90 3.25
C GLY A 76 -13.28 13.27 2.49
N PRO A 77 -14.33 12.84 3.22
CA PRO A 77 -15.51 12.24 2.60
C PRO A 77 -16.19 13.21 1.63
N GLY A 78 -16.46 12.74 0.40
CA GLY A 78 -17.16 13.52 -0.63
C GLY A 78 -16.30 14.49 -1.41
N VAL A 79 -14.98 14.56 -1.19
CA VAL A 79 -14.09 15.47 -1.94
C VAL A 79 -14.05 15.19 -3.44
N ALA A 80 -14.40 13.98 -3.87
CA ALA A 80 -14.55 13.63 -5.28
C ALA A 80 -15.54 14.55 -6.03
N ALA A 81 -16.51 15.14 -5.33
CA ALA A 81 -17.46 16.12 -5.90
C ALA A 81 -16.77 17.39 -6.44
N SER A 82 -15.56 17.71 -5.98
CA SER A 82 -14.78 18.84 -6.44
C SER A 82 -14.04 18.62 -7.77
N LEU A 83 -14.07 17.39 -8.32
CA LEU A 83 -13.33 17.04 -9.53
C LEU A 83 -13.55 18.00 -10.72
N PRO A 84 -14.79 18.45 -11.05
CA PRO A 84 -15.00 19.32 -12.22
C PRO A 84 -14.17 20.60 -12.20
N GLN A 85 -14.07 21.26 -11.04
CA GLN A 85 -13.28 22.51 -10.91
C GLN A 85 -11.78 22.25 -11.11
N HIS A 86 -11.26 21.11 -10.67
CA HIS A 86 -9.86 20.74 -10.87
C HIS A 86 -9.57 20.40 -12.33
N VAL A 87 -10.53 19.75 -13.04
CA VAL A 87 -10.43 19.51 -14.50
C VAL A 87 -10.43 20.80 -15.27
N LEU A 88 -11.40 21.71 -15.00
CA LEU A 88 -11.54 22.97 -15.72
C LEU A 88 -10.37 23.94 -15.48
N ALA A 89 -9.69 23.84 -14.33
CA ALA A 89 -8.48 24.61 -14.05
C ALA A 89 -7.26 24.13 -14.88
N ARG A 90 -7.29 22.93 -15.47
CA ARG A 90 -6.14 22.29 -16.14
C ARG A 90 -6.40 21.90 -17.59
N GLY A 91 -7.66 21.90 -18.00
CA GLY A 91 -8.08 21.50 -19.34
C GLY A 91 -9.54 21.85 -19.62
N LYS A 92 -10.10 21.20 -20.62
CA LYS A 92 -11.47 21.45 -21.09
C LYS A 92 -12.34 20.20 -21.10
N LYS A 93 -11.73 19.02 -21.00
CA LYS A 93 -12.39 17.71 -21.10
C LYS A 93 -11.64 16.66 -20.29
N ALA A 94 -12.31 15.60 -19.88
CA ALA A 94 -11.79 14.55 -19.03
C ALA A 94 -11.72 13.20 -19.76
N PHE A 95 -10.53 12.57 -19.75
CA PHE A 95 -10.37 11.18 -20.15
C PHE A 95 -10.21 10.35 -18.87
N ILE A 96 -11.27 9.60 -18.52
CA ILE A 96 -11.31 8.78 -17.31
C ILE A 96 -10.70 7.43 -17.60
N VAL A 97 -9.66 7.06 -16.84
CA VAL A 97 -9.08 5.72 -16.85
C VAL A 97 -9.55 4.98 -15.59
N THR A 98 -10.13 3.79 -15.79
CA THR A 98 -10.67 2.96 -14.72
C THR A 98 -10.63 1.47 -15.12
N ASP A 99 -11.19 0.60 -14.28
CA ASP A 99 -11.40 -0.82 -14.57
C ASP A 99 -12.85 -1.25 -14.38
N GLN A 100 -13.18 -2.45 -14.89
CA GLN A 100 -14.54 -3.00 -14.84
C GLN A 100 -15.03 -3.25 -13.40
N GLY A 101 -14.11 -3.55 -12.47
CA GLY A 101 -14.44 -3.77 -11.05
C GLY A 101 -14.89 -2.48 -10.37
N VAL A 102 -14.15 -1.39 -10.55
CA VAL A 102 -14.48 -0.06 -10.02
C VAL A 102 -15.76 0.48 -10.67
N ARG A 103 -15.92 0.28 -11.98
CA ARG A 103 -17.15 0.65 -12.70
C ARG A 103 -18.36 -0.16 -12.20
N GLY A 104 -18.21 -1.47 -12.07
CA GLY A 104 -19.26 -2.37 -11.56
C GLY A 104 -19.65 -2.12 -10.11
N ALA A 105 -18.74 -1.55 -9.31
CA ALA A 105 -19.03 -1.09 -7.95
C ALA A 105 -19.85 0.22 -7.90
N GLY A 106 -20.19 0.82 -9.05
CA GLY A 106 -20.99 2.03 -9.12
C GLY A 106 -20.27 3.33 -8.79
N ILE A 107 -18.94 3.29 -8.63
CA ILE A 107 -18.12 4.45 -8.23
C ILE A 107 -18.01 5.48 -9.36
N VAL A 108 -17.87 5.03 -10.59
CA VAL A 108 -17.55 5.89 -11.74
C VAL A 108 -18.75 6.72 -12.19
N THR A 109 -19.96 6.15 -12.22
CA THR A 109 -21.16 6.79 -12.76
C THR A 109 -21.47 8.15 -12.12
N PRO A 110 -21.55 8.30 -10.78
CA PRO A 110 -21.86 9.61 -10.18
C PRO A 110 -20.75 10.65 -10.43
N ILE A 111 -19.50 10.22 -10.60
CA ILE A 111 -18.38 11.12 -10.92
C ILE A 111 -18.49 11.63 -12.36
N VAL A 112 -18.84 10.76 -13.33
CA VAL A 112 -19.10 11.13 -14.73
C VAL A 112 -20.28 12.10 -14.82
N GLU A 113 -21.39 11.79 -14.17
CA GLU A 113 -22.56 12.67 -14.12
C GLU A 113 -22.25 14.06 -13.56
N ASN A 114 -21.39 14.13 -12.54
CA ASN A 114 -20.93 15.39 -11.95
C ASN A 114 -20.10 16.22 -12.94
N LEU A 115 -19.20 15.58 -13.71
CA LEU A 115 -18.42 16.23 -14.78
C LEU A 115 -19.35 16.72 -15.92
N GLU A 116 -20.29 15.90 -16.36
CA GLU A 116 -21.24 16.26 -17.42
C GLU A 116 -22.17 17.43 -17.01
N LYS A 117 -22.68 17.42 -15.79
CA LYS A 117 -23.45 18.54 -15.20
C LYS A 117 -22.67 19.84 -15.14
N ALA A 118 -21.35 19.75 -14.99
CA ALA A 118 -20.43 20.92 -15.03
C ALA A 118 -20.02 21.31 -16.46
N GLY A 119 -20.56 20.67 -17.49
CA GLY A 119 -20.25 20.94 -18.89
C GLY A 119 -18.89 20.42 -19.34
N VAL A 120 -18.29 19.46 -18.66
CA VAL A 120 -17.00 18.84 -19.01
C VAL A 120 -17.26 17.63 -19.92
N PRO A 121 -16.89 17.67 -21.20
CA PRO A 121 -16.94 16.49 -22.09
C PRO A 121 -16.08 15.37 -21.50
N THR A 122 -16.64 14.16 -21.42
CA THR A 122 -16.02 13.04 -20.72
C THR A 122 -16.00 11.78 -21.58
N LEU A 123 -14.87 11.07 -21.61
CA LEU A 123 -14.75 9.72 -22.18
C LEU A 123 -14.19 8.77 -21.11
N VAL A 124 -14.86 7.63 -20.92
CA VAL A 124 -14.43 6.58 -19.99
C VAL A 124 -13.72 5.47 -20.72
N PHE A 125 -12.49 5.17 -20.32
CA PHE A 125 -11.71 3.98 -20.70
C PHE A 125 -11.64 3.05 -19.48
N ASP A 126 -12.37 1.93 -19.55
CA ASP A 126 -12.55 0.98 -18.44
C ASP A 126 -11.92 -0.40 -18.69
N GLN A 127 -10.96 -0.47 -19.62
CA GLN A 127 -10.34 -1.73 -20.06
C GLN A 127 -9.01 -2.02 -19.37
N VAL A 128 -8.73 -1.39 -18.23
CA VAL A 128 -7.52 -1.70 -17.46
C VAL A 128 -7.69 -3.03 -16.74
N SER A 129 -6.75 -3.96 -16.94
CA SER A 129 -6.71 -5.24 -16.22
C SER A 129 -5.89 -5.13 -14.93
N PRO A 130 -6.11 -6.03 -13.95
CA PRO A 130 -5.14 -6.22 -12.87
C PRO A 130 -3.75 -6.52 -13.46
N ASN A 131 -2.68 -5.88 -12.93
CA ASN A 131 -1.35 -5.89 -13.54
C ASN A 131 -1.41 -5.43 -15.01
N PRO A 132 -1.58 -4.11 -15.28
CA PRO A 132 -1.85 -3.60 -16.62
C PRO A 132 -0.73 -3.97 -17.59
N THR A 133 -1.13 -4.26 -18.83
CA THR A 133 -0.24 -4.73 -19.88
C THR A 133 -0.02 -3.67 -20.96
N ASP A 134 0.98 -3.92 -21.80
CA ASP A 134 1.20 -3.22 -23.07
C ASP A 134 -0.07 -3.15 -23.95
N VAL A 135 -0.91 -4.20 -23.95
CA VAL A 135 -2.21 -4.22 -24.67
C VAL A 135 -3.17 -3.17 -24.08
N ASN A 136 -3.26 -3.06 -22.77
CA ASN A 136 -4.10 -2.03 -22.11
C ASN A 136 -3.61 -0.62 -22.47
N VAL A 137 -2.30 -0.42 -22.50
CA VAL A 137 -1.67 0.86 -22.89
C VAL A 137 -2.03 1.21 -24.33
N ALA A 138 -1.80 0.30 -25.28
CA ALA A 138 -2.08 0.54 -26.69
C ALA A 138 -3.57 0.90 -26.93
N ALA A 139 -4.48 0.15 -26.29
CA ALA A 139 -5.92 0.42 -26.37
C ALA A 139 -6.29 1.79 -25.78
N GLY A 140 -5.71 2.15 -24.64
CA GLY A 140 -5.94 3.43 -23.97
C GLY A 140 -5.41 4.62 -24.78
N VAL A 141 -4.20 4.51 -25.35
CA VAL A 141 -3.60 5.53 -26.25
C VAL A 141 -4.48 5.71 -27.49
N ALA A 142 -4.95 4.62 -28.10
CA ALA A 142 -5.84 4.70 -29.26
C ALA A 142 -7.19 5.38 -28.90
N ALA A 143 -7.75 5.09 -27.72
CA ALA A 143 -8.98 5.71 -27.26
C ALA A 143 -8.78 7.22 -26.99
N LEU A 144 -7.69 7.58 -26.34
CA LEU A 144 -7.35 8.98 -26.04
C LEU A 144 -7.09 9.78 -27.32
N ASN A 145 -6.40 9.20 -28.31
CA ASN A 145 -6.17 9.86 -29.60
C ASN A 145 -7.47 10.12 -30.36
N ARG A 146 -8.44 9.19 -30.32
CA ARG A 146 -9.79 9.41 -30.90
C ARG A 146 -10.58 10.50 -30.16
N PHE A 147 -10.45 10.59 -28.85
CA PHE A 147 -11.08 11.63 -28.03
C PHE A 147 -10.42 13.00 -28.26
N GLY A 148 -9.14 13.00 -28.66
CA GLY A 148 -8.31 14.16 -28.91
C GLY A 148 -7.46 14.54 -27.69
N VAL A 149 -6.17 14.70 -27.91
CA VAL A 149 -5.15 14.92 -26.87
C VAL A 149 -5.24 16.34 -26.31
N GLU A 150 -5.47 17.35 -27.18
CA GLU A 150 -5.44 18.77 -26.80
C GLU A 150 -6.54 19.13 -25.79
N GLY A 151 -6.16 19.81 -24.72
CA GLY A 151 -7.06 20.24 -23.65
C GLY A 151 -7.64 19.09 -22.80
N THR A 152 -7.12 17.86 -22.94
CA THR A 152 -7.55 16.72 -22.15
C THR A 152 -6.79 16.66 -20.82
N VAL A 153 -7.54 16.43 -19.75
CA VAL A 153 -7.03 16.02 -18.43
C VAL A 153 -7.31 14.53 -18.27
N VAL A 154 -6.30 13.76 -17.89
CA VAL A 154 -6.45 12.33 -17.63
C VAL A 154 -6.79 12.12 -16.15
N VAL A 155 -7.92 11.50 -15.88
CA VAL A 155 -8.44 11.28 -14.52
C VAL A 155 -8.38 9.79 -14.19
N PHE A 156 -7.70 9.45 -13.12
CA PHE A 156 -7.61 8.06 -12.65
C PHE A 156 -8.65 7.81 -11.56
N ILE A 157 -9.56 6.88 -11.79
CA ILE A 157 -10.52 6.42 -10.76
C ILE A 157 -10.28 4.94 -10.56
N GLY A 158 -9.46 4.59 -9.55
CA GLY A 158 -9.09 3.18 -9.36
C GLY A 158 -7.92 2.96 -8.41
N GLY A 159 -7.40 1.75 -8.39
CA GLY A 159 -6.18 1.37 -7.69
C GLY A 159 -4.90 1.61 -8.51
N GLY A 160 -3.78 1.06 -8.04
CA GLY A 160 -2.47 1.22 -8.68
C GLY A 160 -2.44 0.82 -10.15
N SER A 161 -3.07 -0.28 -10.53
CA SER A 161 -3.14 -0.74 -11.93
C SER A 161 -3.74 0.32 -12.86
N VAL A 162 -4.84 0.94 -12.42
CA VAL A 162 -5.51 2.02 -13.16
C VAL A 162 -4.60 3.25 -13.26
N MET A 163 -3.96 3.63 -12.14
CA MET A 163 -3.09 4.82 -12.11
C MET A 163 -1.85 4.62 -12.96
N ASP A 164 -1.20 3.47 -12.86
CA ASP A 164 0.02 3.18 -13.63
C ASP A 164 -0.27 3.15 -15.14
N CYS A 165 -1.34 2.46 -15.53
CA CYS A 165 -1.79 2.46 -16.92
C CYS A 165 -2.15 3.86 -17.40
N GLY A 166 -2.93 4.61 -16.62
CA GLY A 166 -3.37 5.96 -16.95
C GLY A 166 -2.22 6.96 -17.07
N LYS A 167 -1.22 6.90 -16.16
CA LYS A 167 0.00 7.72 -16.25
C LYS A 167 0.78 7.40 -17.52
N TYR A 168 0.94 6.11 -17.84
CA TYR A 168 1.63 5.74 -19.07
C TYR A 168 0.88 6.21 -20.32
N ILE A 169 -0.43 6.06 -20.38
CA ILE A 169 -1.28 6.58 -21.47
C ILE A 169 -1.13 8.11 -21.59
N ALA A 170 -1.17 8.83 -20.47
CA ALA A 170 -1.01 10.29 -20.43
C ALA A 170 0.37 10.75 -20.92
N LEU A 171 1.42 9.93 -20.73
CA LEU A 171 2.76 10.18 -21.24
C LEU A 171 2.89 9.80 -22.73
N ALA A 172 2.38 8.65 -23.09
CA ALA A 172 2.61 8.02 -24.41
C ALA A 172 1.85 8.71 -25.53
N ALA A 173 0.58 9.06 -25.33
CA ALA A 173 -0.28 9.64 -26.37
C ALA A 173 0.28 10.95 -26.97
N PRO A 174 0.67 11.99 -26.19
CA PRO A 174 1.24 13.21 -26.76
C PRO A 174 2.61 12.99 -27.41
N ASN A 175 3.30 11.90 -27.07
CA ASN A 175 4.59 11.53 -27.65
C ASN A 175 4.49 10.60 -28.87
N GLY A 176 3.27 10.21 -29.28
CA GLY A 176 3.06 9.32 -30.43
C GLY A 176 3.56 7.89 -30.22
N VAL A 177 3.58 7.42 -28.95
CA VAL A 177 4.03 6.08 -28.55
C VAL A 177 2.81 5.27 -28.12
N ASP A 178 2.69 4.05 -28.58
CA ASP A 178 1.61 3.11 -28.26
C ASP A 178 2.08 1.78 -27.67
N ASN A 179 3.34 1.73 -27.27
CA ASN A 179 4.04 0.55 -26.76
C ASN A 179 4.89 0.90 -25.52
N LEU A 180 5.66 -0.05 -24.97
CA LEU A 180 6.46 0.15 -23.76
C LEU A 180 7.86 0.75 -24.00
N HIS A 181 8.12 1.40 -25.10
CA HIS A 181 9.43 1.99 -25.42
C HIS A 181 9.84 3.11 -24.44
N LEU A 182 8.90 3.72 -23.72
CA LEU A 182 9.17 4.73 -22.69
C LEU A 182 9.46 4.10 -21.31
N ALA A 183 9.39 2.76 -21.16
CA ALA A 183 9.71 2.04 -19.95
C ALA A 183 11.17 1.56 -19.94
N PHE A 184 11.72 1.38 -18.75
CA PHE A 184 13.06 0.85 -18.53
C PHE A 184 13.05 -0.68 -18.60
N ALA A 185 13.99 -1.25 -19.34
CA ALA A 185 14.18 -2.69 -19.47
C ALA A 185 15.66 -3.05 -19.29
N PRO A 186 16.24 -2.93 -18.08
CA PRO A 186 17.65 -3.12 -17.85
C PRO A 186 18.07 -4.57 -18.04
N ASN A 187 19.30 -4.77 -18.51
CA ASN A 187 20.00 -6.06 -18.50
C ASN A 187 20.82 -6.22 -17.21
N LEU A 188 21.33 -7.41 -17.00
CA LEU A 188 22.32 -7.69 -15.96
C LEU A 188 23.72 -7.74 -16.57
N ASP A 189 24.70 -7.28 -15.81
CA ASP A 189 26.11 -7.46 -16.12
C ASP A 189 26.61 -8.89 -15.77
N ALA A 190 27.88 -9.17 -15.99
CA ALA A 190 28.47 -10.47 -15.69
C ALA A 190 28.49 -10.84 -14.20
N ASN A 191 28.19 -9.91 -13.31
CA ASN A 191 28.13 -10.11 -11.85
C ASN A 191 26.68 -10.13 -11.34
N ASP A 192 25.71 -10.34 -12.21
CA ASP A 192 24.27 -10.32 -11.88
C ASP A 192 23.79 -8.98 -11.28
N ARG A 193 24.39 -7.86 -11.68
CA ARG A 193 23.97 -6.52 -11.27
C ARG A 193 23.33 -5.80 -12.45
N ILE A 194 22.48 -4.82 -12.14
CA ILE A 194 21.90 -3.97 -13.17
C ILE A 194 22.99 -3.30 -13.98
N ASP A 195 22.99 -3.55 -15.29
CA ASP A 195 23.89 -2.90 -16.23
C ASP A 195 23.40 -1.48 -16.54
N PHE A 196 24.05 -0.50 -15.91
CA PHE A 196 23.73 0.92 -16.10
C PHE A 196 23.92 1.39 -17.54
N GLY A 197 24.72 0.70 -18.34
CA GLY A 197 24.88 0.99 -19.77
C GLY A 197 23.63 0.69 -20.59
N THR A 198 22.77 -0.19 -20.08
CA THR A 198 21.48 -0.55 -20.70
C THR A 198 20.28 0.11 -20.01
N LEU A 199 20.53 0.94 -18.98
CA LEU A 199 19.49 1.60 -18.19
C LEU A 199 18.99 2.87 -18.91
N ALA A 200 18.31 2.67 -20.02
CA ALA A 200 17.61 3.74 -20.71
C ALA A 200 16.34 3.18 -21.37
N PRO A 201 15.25 3.94 -21.42
CA PRO A 201 14.10 3.55 -22.23
C PRO A 201 14.50 3.57 -23.72
N ARG A 202 13.86 2.72 -24.52
CA ARG A 202 14.11 2.63 -25.97
C ARG A 202 13.70 3.90 -26.73
N ALA A 203 12.78 4.68 -26.17
CA ALA A 203 12.39 5.99 -26.67
C ALA A 203 12.38 7.00 -25.50
N GLN A 204 12.67 8.25 -25.80
CA GLN A 204 12.57 9.33 -24.82
C GLN A 204 11.32 10.18 -25.10
N ALA A 205 10.60 10.54 -24.05
CA ALA A 205 9.50 11.47 -24.16
C ALA A 205 10.03 12.87 -24.52
N SER A 206 9.68 13.36 -25.68
CA SER A 206 10.04 14.69 -26.19
C SER A 206 9.06 15.77 -25.79
N LYS A 207 7.83 15.38 -25.40
CA LYS A 207 6.76 16.25 -24.92
C LYS A 207 6.40 15.88 -23.48
N LEU A 208 5.92 16.86 -22.74
CA LEU A 208 5.34 16.63 -21.42
C LEU A 208 4.11 15.72 -21.55
N GLY A 209 3.86 14.91 -20.54
CA GLY A 209 2.62 14.19 -20.41
C GLY A 209 1.43 15.12 -20.19
N LEU A 210 0.23 14.62 -20.39
CA LEU A 210 -1.00 15.37 -20.12
C LEU A 210 -1.18 15.59 -18.62
N PRO A 211 -1.87 16.66 -18.19
CA PRO A 211 -2.24 16.87 -16.81
C PRO A 211 -3.04 15.67 -16.27
N THR A 212 -2.74 15.25 -15.04
CA THR A 212 -3.38 14.11 -14.42
C THR A 212 -4.00 14.46 -13.07
N ILE A 213 -5.12 13.80 -12.73
CA ILE A 213 -5.82 13.89 -11.45
C ILE A 213 -6.10 12.47 -10.96
N ALA A 214 -5.84 12.20 -9.67
CA ALA A 214 -6.03 10.88 -9.10
C ALA A 214 -7.13 10.84 -8.05
N LEU A 215 -8.02 9.84 -8.16
CA LEU A 215 -9.04 9.45 -7.18
C LEU A 215 -8.80 7.99 -6.77
N PRO A 216 -7.95 7.72 -5.75
CA PRO A 216 -7.66 6.37 -5.33
C PRO A 216 -8.87 5.66 -4.75
N THR A 217 -9.16 4.44 -5.23
CA THR A 217 -10.20 3.56 -4.67
C THR A 217 -9.62 2.44 -3.79
N THR A 218 -8.29 2.43 -3.63
CA THR A 218 -7.54 1.50 -2.77
C THR A 218 -6.59 2.28 -1.87
N SER A 219 -6.31 1.75 -0.68
CA SER A 219 -5.34 2.31 0.26
C SER A 219 -4.14 1.35 0.33
N GLY A 220 -3.24 1.43 -0.65
CA GLY A 220 -2.12 0.50 -0.79
C GLY A 220 -0.96 1.08 -1.60
N THR A 221 -1.10 1.07 -2.89
CA THR A 221 -0.03 1.31 -3.86
C THR A 221 0.58 2.71 -3.83
N ALA A 222 -0.17 3.69 -3.32
CA ALA A 222 0.24 5.09 -3.29
C ALA A 222 0.72 5.65 -4.66
N SER A 223 0.27 5.04 -5.76
CA SER A 223 0.64 5.44 -7.11
C SER A 223 0.22 6.88 -7.45
N GLU A 224 -0.71 7.45 -6.68
CA GLU A 224 -1.12 8.86 -6.79
C GLU A 224 -0.03 9.85 -6.36
N THR A 225 1.06 9.41 -5.74
CA THR A 225 2.08 10.31 -5.15
C THR A 225 3.25 10.62 -6.05
N ASN A 226 3.33 10.00 -7.23
CA ASN A 226 4.50 10.10 -8.12
C ASN A 226 4.15 9.91 -9.60
N GLY A 227 5.11 10.19 -10.48
CA GLY A 227 4.99 10.00 -11.93
C GLY A 227 5.55 8.67 -12.45
N GLY A 228 5.83 7.72 -11.57
CA GLY A 228 6.27 6.38 -11.93
C GLY A 228 5.15 5.35 -11.93
N GLY A 229 5.43 4.16 -12.44
CA GLY A 229 4.51 3.03 -12.45
C GLY A 229 5.10 1.79 -13.08
N LEU A 230 4.32 0.73 -13.07
CA LEU A 230 4.69 -0.59 -13.58
C LEU A 230 3.70 -1.06 -14.66
N ILE A 231 4.21 -1.44 -15.81
CA ILE A 231 3.42 -2.05 -16.88
C ILE A 231 4.01 -3.44 -17.19
N THR A 232 3.15 -4.43 -17.37
CA THR A 232 3.56 -5.79 -17.70
C THR A 232 3.82 -5.90 -19.20
N ASP A 233 5.03 -6.25 -19.56
CA ASP A 233 5.43 -6.59 -20.92
C ASP A 233 5.00 -8.03 -21.23
N THR A 234 4.05 -8.18 -22.14
CA THR A 234 3.54 -9.47 -22.59
C THR A 234 3.95 -9.80 -24.04
N LEU A 235 4.48 -8.83 -24.77
CA LEU A 235 4.82 -8.96 -26.19
C LEU A 235 6.27 -9.40 -26.41
N THR A 236 7.22 -8.92 -25.59
CA THR A 236 8.66 -9.24 -25.77
C THR A 236 8.92 -10.73 -25.54
N ASN A 237 8.28 -11.33 -24.54
CA ASN A 237 8.30 -12.78 -24.30
C ASN A 237 6.93 -13.27 -23.80
N PRO A 238 6.12 -13.86 -24.68
CA PRO A 238 4.77 -14.35 -24.33
C PRO A 238 4.75 -15.45 -23.25
N LYS A 239 5.91 -16.06 -22.95
CA LYS A 239 6.01 -17.11 -21.92
C LYS A 239 6.42 -16.57 -20.54
N VAL A 240 7.05 -15.38 -20.49
CA VAL A 240 7.56 -14.79 -19.25
C VAL A 240 7.16 -13.33 -19.22
N HIS A 241 6.11 -13.04 -18.47
CA HIS A 241 5.59 -11.68 -18.32
C HIS A 241 6.43 -10.91 -17.30
N ARG A 242 7.03 -9.80 -17.72
CA ARG A 242 7.88 -8.96 -16.87
C ARG A 242 7.21 -7.63 -16.57
N LYS A 243 7.28 -7.19 -15.32
CA LYS A 243 6.91 -5.82 -14.96
C LYS A 243 8.06 -4.88 -15.31
N LEU A 244 7.79 -3.91 -16.17
CA LEU A 244 8.72 -2.85 -16.54
C LEU A 244 8.35 -1.56 -15.83
N THR A 245 9.36 -0.92 -15.24
CA THR A 245 9.21 0.39 -14.59
C THR A 245 9.27 1.50 -15.62
N PHE A 246 8.43 2.52 -15.48
CA PHE A 246 8.61 3.81 -16.12
C PHE A 246 8.57 4.93 -15.08
N SER A 247 9.16 6.08 -15.41
CA SER A 247 9.13 7.25 -14.53
C SER A 247 9.24 8.52 -15.36
N ASN A 248 8.25 9.40 -15.21
CA ASN A 248 8.30 10.75 -15.79
C ASN A 248 7.53 11.72 -14.88
N PRO A 249 8.19 12.77 -14.34
CA PRO A 249 7.54 13.71 -13.42
C PRO A 249 6.32 14.44 -14.01
N SER A 250 6.24 14.57 -15.34
CA SER A 250 5.14 15.30 -15.99
C SER A 250 3.78 14.60 -15.88
N VAL A 251 3.75 13.31 -15.52
CA VAL A 251 2.51 12.54 -15.33
C VAL A 251 2.23 12.23 -13.85
N ALA A 252 3.02 12.80 -12.93
CA ALA A 252 2.64 12.81 -11.53
C ALA A 252 1.31 13.56 -11.38
N PRO A 253 0.32 13.01 -10.63
CA PRO A 253 -0.95 13.69 -10.46
C PRO A 253 -0.78 15.11 -9.93
N ALA A 254 -1.31 16.09 -10.65
CA ALA A 254 -1.30 17.48 -10.22
C ALA A 254 -2.24 17.69 -9.02
N VAL A 255 -3.32 16.88 -8.96
CA VAL A 255 -4.28 16.86 -7.85
C VAL A 255 -4.57 15.41 -7.46
N VAL A 256 -4.65 15.20 -6.16
CA VAL A 256 -5.09 13.95 -5.55
C VAL A 256 -6.32 14.21 -4.69
N LEU A 257 -7.43 13.56 -4.98
CA LEU A 257 -8.66 13.63 -4.21
C LEU A 257 -8.78 12.35 -3.37
N LEU A 258 -8.38 12.43 -2.11
CA LEU A 258 -8.43 11.31 -1.17
C LEU A 258 -9.83 11.24 -0.54
N ASP A 259 -10.74 10.57 -1.22
CA ASP A 259 -12.11 10.37 -0.76
C ASP A 259 -12.26 8.94 -0.19
N PRO A 260 -12.35 8.78 1.13
CA PRO A 260 -12.45 7.45 1.73
C PRO A 260 -13.74 6.73 1.37
N THR A 261 -14.79 7.44 0.93
CA THR A 261 -16.05 6.81 0.50
C THR A 261 -15.86 5.95 -0.74
N LEU A 262 -14.89 6.27 -1.60
CA LEU A 262 -14.54 5.49 -2.79
C LEU A 262 -13.87 4.15 -2.47
N THR A 263 -13.45 3.94 -1.22
CA THR A 263 -12.78 2.71 -0.77
C THR A 263 -13.72 1.74 -0.04
N LEU A 264 -14.97 2.13 0.27
CA LEU A 264 -15.92 1.35 1.07
C LEU A 264 -16.26 -0.01 0.44
N GLY A 265 -16.29 -0.08 -0.90
CA GLY A 265 -16.58 -1.32 -1.65
C GLY A 265 -15.42 -2.33 -1.69
N MET A 266 -14.24 -2.01 -1.16
CA MET A 266 -13.09 -2.90 -1.20
C MET A 266 -13.31 -4.13 -0.29
N PRO A 267 -13.22 -5.37 -0.82
CA PRO A 267 -13.33 -6.57 0.00
C PRO A 267 -12.22 -6.69 1.06
N ALA A 268 -12.51 -7.36 2.18
CA ALA A 268 -11.56 -7.53 3.30
C ALA A 268 -10.20 -8.09 2.86
N ARG A 269 -10.17 -9.11 1.98
CA ARG A 269 -8.91 -9.67 1.44
C ARG A 269 -8.10 -8.64 0.65
N GLY A 270 -8.77 -7.85 -0.20
CA GLY A 270 -8.12 -6.77 -0.94
C GLY A 270 -7.61 -5.67 -0.01
N THR A 271 -8.43 -5.30 0.99
CA THR A 271 -8.06 -4.33 2.03
C THR A 271 -6.82 -4.78 2.82
N ALA A 272 -6.76 -6.06 3.22
CA ALA A 272 -5.62 -6.62 3.93
C ALA A 272 -4.33 -6.58 3.07
N ALA A 273 -4.41 -7.02 1.82
CA ALA A 273 -3.28 -6.98 0.89
C ALA A 273 -2.79 -5.55 0.65
N CYS A 274 -3.69 -4.60 0.38
CA CYS A 274 -3.34 -3.18 0.21
C CYS A 274 -2.72 -2.58 1.47
N GLY A 275 -3.23 -2.91 2.67
CA GLY A 275 -2.68 -2.40 3.92
C GLY A 275 -1.28 -2.96 4.23
N MET A 276 -1.00 -4.22 3.87
CA MET A 276 0.35 -4.78 3.97
C MET A 276 1.31 -4.18 2.94
N ASP A 277 0.79 -3.73 1.80
CA ASP A 277 1.54 -2.94 0.82
C ASP A 277 1.96 -1.58 1.41
N VAL A 278 1.03 -0.86 2.07
CA VAL A 278 1.35 0.37 2.82
C VAL A 278 2.47 0.14 3.84
N LEU A 279 2.35 -0.94 4.62
CA LEU A 279 3.35 -1.28 5.63
C LEU A 279 4.71 -1.55 4.99
N THR A 280 4.73 -2.27 3.87
CA THR A 280 5.96 -2.59 3.13
C THR A 280 6.60 -1.33 2.56
N HIS A 281 5.82 -0.46 1.91
CA HIS A 281 6.29 0.84 1.42
C HIS A 281 6.98 1.64 2.52
N ALA A 282 6.32 1.77 3.67
CA ALA A 282 6.85 2.55 4.78
C ALA A 282 8.10 1.92 5.40
N ILE A 283 8.13 0.59 5.58
CA ILE A 283 9.30 -0.13 6.12
C ILE A 283 10.48 -0.04 5.16
N GLU A 284 10.29 -0.31 3.86
CA GLU A 284 11.38 -0.25 2.90
C GLU A 284 11.92 1.16 2.73
N CYS A 285 11.03 2.16 2.66
CA CYS A 285 11.42 3.56 2.65
C CYS A 285 12.25 3.93 3.88
N TYR A 286 11.77 3.57 5.07
CA TYR A 286 12.46 3.85 6.32
C TYR A 286 13.83 3.17 6.41
N THR A 287 13.97 1.95 5.88
CA THR A 287 15.22 1.18 5.91
C THR A 287 16.10 1.36 4.67
N SER A 288 15.66 2.12 3.67
CA SER A 288 16.37 2.33 2.39
C SER A 288 17.77 2.92 2.57
N ALA A 289 18.70 2.52 1.71
CA ALA A 289 19.99 3.20 1.57
C ALA A 289 19.85 4.69 1.20
N GLY A 290 18.73 5.06 0.57
CA GLY A 290 18.35 6.43 0.20
C GLY A 290 17.59 7.23 1.26
N SER A 291 17.33 6.67 2.44
CA SER A 291 16.53 7.28 3.49
C SER A 291 17.00 8.68 3.89
N ASN A 292 16.06 9.53 4.27
CA ASN A 292 16.29 10.91 4.71
C ASN A 292 15.31 11.29 5.83
N PRO A 293 15.58 12.34 6.64
CA PRO A 293 14.75 12.67 7.79
C PRO A 293 13.29 13.02 7.47
N TYR A 294 13.01 13.58 6.30
CA TYR A 294 11.64 13.88 5.87
C TYR A 294 10.87 12.58 5.58
N ALA A 295 11.46 11.68 4.81
CA ALA A 295 10.89 10.37 4.51
C ALA A 295 10.69 9.54 5.78
N ASP A 296 11.65 9.56 6.69
CA ASP A 296 11.61 8.82 7.97
C ASP A 296 10.41 9.21 8.82
N ALA A 297 10.12 10.51 8.93
CA ALA A 297 8.98 11.01 9.71
C ALA A 297 7.64 10.52 9.13
N LEU A 298 7.50 10.57 7.80
CA LEU A 298 6.28 10.12 7.11
C LEU A 298 6.12 8.60 7.19
N ALA A 299 7.21 7.86 6.97
CA ALA A 299 7.21 6.40 7.00
C ALA A 299 6.85 5.85 8.38
N LEU A 300 7.46 6.35 9.45
CA LEU A 300 7.12 5.92 10.82
C LEU A 300 5.67 6.25 11.18
N HIS A 301 5.15 7.40 10.72
CA HIS A 301 3.75 7.71 10.97
C HIS A 301 2.81 6.79 10.19
N ALA A 302 3.13 6.47 8.93
CA ALA A 302 2.38 5.50 8.13
C ALA A 302 2.37 4.10 8.78
N ILE A 303 3.51 3.65 9.34
CA ILE A 303 3.60 2.38 10.09
C ILE A 303 2.64 2.38 11.29
N ARG A 304 2.65 3.45 12.11
CA ARG A 304 1.74 3.58 13.27
C ARG A 304 0.28 3.51 12.86
N LEU A 305 -0.11 4.28 11.85
CA LEU A 305 -1.49 4.27 11.34
C LEU A 305 -1.89 2.88 10.83
N THR A 306 -1.00 2.23 10.07
CA THR A 306 -1.27 0.88 9.53
C THR A 306 -1.44 -0.14 10.67
N GLY A 307 -0.55 -0.15 11.66
CA GLY A 307 -0.66 -1.04 12.83
C GLY A 307 -1.96 -0.84 13.61
N GLN A 308 -2.41 0.41 13.73
CA GLN A 308 -3.63 0.77 14.48
C GLN A 308 -4.92 0.49 13.71
N TRP A 309 -4.96 0.75 12.40
CA TRP A 309 -6.22 0.83 11.65
C TRP A 309 -6.43 -0.34 10.69
N LEU A 310 -5.37 -0.99 10.19
CA LEU A 310 -5.52 -2.10 9.25
C LEU A 310 -6.34 -3.27 9.83
N PRO A 311 -6.12 -3.75 11.07
CA PRO A 311 -6.96 -4.80 11.62
C PRO A 311 -8.44 -4.40 11.73
N LYS A 312 -8.72 -3.13 12.07
CA LYS A 312 -10.09 -2.63 12.21
C LYS A 312 -10.83 -2.60 10.87
N VAL A 313 -10.19 -2.02 9.84
CA VAL A 313 -10.81 -1.90 8.52
C VAL A 313 -10.97 -3.24 7.80
N VAL A 314 -10.13 -4.23 8.10
CA VAL A 314 -10.28 -5.61 7.59
C VAL A 314 -11.48 -6.31 8.23
N ILE A 315 -11.70 -6.10 9.54
CA ILE A 315 -12.86 -6.64 10.26
C ILE A 315 -14.16 -5.92 9.86
N ASN A 316 -14.12 -4.59 9.78
CA ASN A 316 -15.26 -3.77 9.41
C ASN A 316 -14.91 -2.83 8.26
N GLY A 317 -15.11 -3.30 7.03
CA GLY A 317 -14.83 -2.51 5.81
C GLY A 317 -15.75 -1.30 5.62
N SER A 318 -16.84 -1.16 6.38
CA SER A 318 -17.73 0.00 6.35
C SER A 318 -17.36 1.10 7.36
N ASP A 319 -16.33 0.89 8.19
CA ASP A 319 -15.79 1.91 9.08
C ASP A 319 -15.08 3.00 8.28
N LEU A 320 -15.77 4.12 8.08
CA LEU A 320 -15.30 5.23 7.26
C LEU A 320 -14.05 5.90 7.87
N GLU A 321 -13.95 5.97 9.19
CA GLU A 321 -12.75 6.50 9.85
C GLU A 321 -11.55 5.59 9.58
N ALA A 322 -11.70 4.27 9.74
CA ALA A 322 -10.63 3.33 9.45
C ALA A 322 -10.23 3.36 7.96
N ARG A 323 -11.17 3.54 7.03
CA ARG A 323 -10.89 3.77 5.60
C ARG A 323 -10.07 5.04 5.39
N ALA A 324 -10.49 6.15 5.99
CA ALA A 324 -9.80 7.45 5.88
C ALA A 324 -8.37 7.36 6.44
N GLN A 325 -8.19 6.76 7.60
CA GLN A 325 -6.86 6.60 8.21
C GLN A 325 -5.94 5.72 7.38
N MET A 326 -6.44 4.63 6.79
CA MET A 326 -5.65 3.79 5.89
C MET A 326 -5.33 4.49 4.58
N GLN A 327 -6.23 5.32 4.04
CA GLN A 327 -5.96 6.12 2.85
C GLN A 327 -4.86 7.17 3.11
N ILE A 328 -4.91 7.83 4.27
CA ILE A 328 -3.85 8.74 4.72
C ILE A 328 -2.53 7.98 4.92
N ALA A 329 -2.54 6.81 5.57
CA ALA A 329 -1.35 5.99 5.76
C ALA A 329 -0.69 5.61 4.42
N SER A 330 -1.51 5.20 3.44
CA SER A 330 -1.06 4.90 2.08
C SER A 330 -0.40 6.12 1.43
N HIS A 331 -1.06 7.26 1.48
CA HIS A 331 -0.54 8.51 0.91
C HIS A 331 0.76 8.96 1.58
N LEU A 332 0.87 8.88 2.90
CA LEU A 332 2.10 9.21 3.63
C LEU A 332 3.26 8.29 3.26
N ALA A 333 3.01 6.96 3.18
CA ALA A 333 4.01 5.99 2.73
C ALA A 333 4.48 6.31 1.31
N GLY A 334 3.54 6.66 0.42
CA GLY A 334 3.84 7.11 -0.94
C GLY A 334 4.68 8.38 -1.00
N ARG A 335 4.34 9.37 -0.20
CA ARG A 335 5.13 10.62 -0.10
C ARG A 335 6.52 10.37 0.47
N ALA A 336 6.64 9.41 1.39
CA ALA A 336 7.92 9.01 1.95
C ALA A 336 8.83 8.41 0.84
N PHE A 337 8.40 7.37 0.13
CA PHE A 337 9.25 6.74 -0.89
C PHE A 337 9.50 7.65 -2.10
N SER A 338 8.55 8.50 -2.47
CA SER A 338 8.69 9.45 -3.59
C SER A 338 9.62 10.62 -3.27
N SER A 339 10.02 10.82 -2.01
CA SER A 339 10.95 11.87 -1.58
C SER A 339 12.43 11.46 -1.65
N GLY A 340 12.74 10.37 -2.36
CA GLY A 340 14.11 9.92 -2.65
C GLY A 340 14.47 8.49 -2.23
N PRO A 341 13.97 7.96 -1.10
CA PRO A 341 14.34 6.61 -0.67
C PRO A 341 13.97 5.51 -1.64
N LEU A 342 12.86 5.66 -2.37
CA LEU A 342 12.24 4.61 -3.17
C LEU A 342 11.94 3.35 -2.33
N LEU A 343 11.83 2.19 -2.98
CA LEU A 343 11.51 0.91 -2.36
C LEU A 343 12.75 0.00 -2.39
N GLY A 344 12.63 -1.28 -2.09
CA GLY A 344 13.80 -2.16 -1.97
C GLY A 344 13.53 -3.63 -2.32
N LEU A 345 14.20 -4.52 -1.60
CA LEU A 345 14.27 -5.95 -1.91
C LEU A 345 12.94 -6.68 -1.75
N VAL A 346 12.03 -6.22 -0.86
CA VAL A 346 10.68 -6.83 -0.74
C VAL A 346 9.92 -6.65 -2.04
N HIS A 347 9.92 -5.42 -2.58
CA HIS A 347 9.29 -5.13 -3.87
C HIS A 347 10.00 -5.85 -5.01
N ALA A 348 11.34 -5.82 -5.07
CA ALA A 348 12.11 -6.51 -6.10
C ALA A 348 11.82 -8.02 -6.14
N THR A 349 11.60 -8.66 -4.98
CA THR A 349 11.23 -10.08 -4.91
C THR A 349 9.72 -10.32 -5.09
N GLY A 350 8.87 -9.37 -4.73
CA GLY A 350 7.41 -9.47 -4.87
C GLY A 350 6.89 -9.26 -6.31
N HIS A 351 7.53 -8.40 -7.09
CA HIS A 351 7.12 -8.10 -8.47
C HIS A 351 7.12 -9.32 -9.40
N PRO A 352 8.17 -10.17 -9.42
CA PRO A 352 8.15 -11.40 -10.21
C PRO A 352 7.04 -12.36 -9.83
N ILE A 353 6.78 -12.54 -8.52
CA ILE A 353 5.68 -13.39 -8.04
C ILE A 353 4.33 -12.85 -8.56
N SER A 354 4.12 -11.53 -8.45
CA SER A 354 2.90 -10.90 -8.94
C SER A 354 2.76 -10.99 -10.46
N GLY A 355 3.83 -10.78 -11.21
CA GLY A 355 3.83 -10.80 -12.68
C GLY A 355 3.70 -12.21 -13.26
N GLN A 356 4.56 -13.15 -12.81
CA GLN A 356 4.63 -14.51 -13.38
C GLN A 356 3.54 -15.44 -12.82
N LEU A 357 3.17 -15.30 -11.54
CA LEU A 357 2.19 -16.16 -10.89
C LEU A 357 0.80 -15.49 -10.74
N HIS A 358 0.62 -14.32 -11.31
CA HIS A 358 -0.64 -13.56 -11.33
C HIS A 358 -1.26 -13.35 -9.94
N GLN A 359 -0.42 -13.17 -8.90
CA GLN A 359 -0.86 -12.95 -7.54
C GLN A 359 -1.09 -11.47 -7.23
N ALA A 360 -1.99 -11.20 -6.27
CA ALA A 360 -2.23 -9.84 -5.77
C ALA A 360 -0.93 -9.25 -5.20
N HIS A 361 -0.53 -8.07 -5.65
CA HIS A 361 0.75 -7.43 -5.34
C HIS A 361 1.02 -7.35 -3.83
N GLY A 362 0.12 -6.73 -3.05
CA GLY A 362 0.31 -6.60 -1.60
C GLY A 362 0.36 -7.95 -0.86
N GLN A 363 -0.26 -9.02 -1.40
CA GLN A 363 -0.12 -10.36 -0.84
C GLN A 363 1.29 -10.92 -1.05
N THR A 364 1.90 -10.68 -2.22
CA THR A 364 3.26 -11.15 -2.50
C THR A 364 4.28 -10.43 -1.61
N LEU A 365 4.07 -9.13 -1.40
CA LEU A 365 4.90 -8.34 -0.48
C LEU A 365 4.76 -8.83 0.97
N ALA A 366 3.53 -9.05 1.45
CA ALA A 366 3.29 -9.57 2.80
C ALA A 366 4.00 -10.91 3.05
N THR A 367 4.07 -11.78 2.02
CA THR A 367 4.79 -13.05 2.08
C THR A 367 6.30 -12.85 2.17
N MET A 368 6.88 -11.94 1.39
CA MET A 368 8.34 -11.74 1.33
C MET A 368 8.89 -10.85 2.46
N LEU A 369 8.09 -9.93 2.99
CA LEU A 369 8.51 -8.89 3.93
C LEU A 369 9.29 -9.43 5.15
N PRO A 370 8.83 -10.40 5.94
CA PRO A 370 9.56 -10.86 7.12
C PRO A 370 10.88 -11.55 6.76
N HIS A 371 10.97 -12.20 5.61
CA HIS A 371 12.20 -12.87 5.14
C HIS A 371 13.27 -11.84 4.77
N VAL A 372 12.88 -10.79 4.05
CA VAL A 372 13.77 -9.68 3.67
C VAL A 372 14.18 -8.87 4.90
N MET A 373 13.28 -8.63 5.86
CA MET A 373 13.63 -7.96 7.11
C MET A 373 14.73 -8.73 7.86
N ARG A 374 14.64 -10.07 7.95
CA ARG A 374 15.71 -10.89 8.54
C ARG A 374 17.03 -10.82 7.77
N PHE A 375 16.97 -10.79 6.44
CA PHE A 375 18.16 -10.63 5.60
C PHE A 375 18.87 -9.29 5.84
N ASN A 376 18.10 -8.20 6.01
CA ASN A 376 18.64 -6.86 6.20
C ASN A 376 18.99 -6.54 7.67
N ARG A 377 18.64 -7.42 8.63
CA ARG A 377 18.69 -7.15 10.08
C ARG A 377 20.03 -6.59 10.55
N ASP A 378 21.12 -7.14 10.08
CA ASP A 378 22.47 -6.79 10.55
C ASP A 378 22.87 -5.36 10.21
N VAL A 379 22.30 -4.81 9.14
CA VAL A 379 22.66 -3.46 8.66
C VAL A 379 21.67 -2.37 9.09
N VAL A 380 20.44 -2.74 9.47
CA VAL A 380 19.38 -1.77 9.84
C VAL A 380 18.68 -2.12 11.17
N ALA A 381 19.35 -2.82 12.08
CA ALA A 381 18.80 -3.30 13.36
C ALA A 381 18.06 -2.20 14.15
N ARG A 382 18.67 -1.01 14.28
CA ARG A 382 18.06 0.13 14.99
C ARG A 382 16.71 0.52 14.36
N ARG A 383 16.63 0.57 13.03
CA ARG A 383 15.41 0.95 12.32
C ARG A 383 14.29 -0.08 12.50
N TYR A 384 14.64 -1.36 12.63
CA TYR A 384 13.66 -2.39 12.97
C TYR A 384 13.15 -2.29 14.41
N ALA A 385 13.99 -1.82 15.35
CA ALA A 385 13.54 -1.51 16.70
C ALA A 385 12.55 -0.33 16.70
N ASP A 386 12.84 0.74 15.95
CA ASP A 386 11.94 1.90 15.78
C ASP A 386 10.61 1.48 15.15
N ILE A 387 10.62 0.57 14.16
CA ILE A 387 9.42 -0.01 13.54
C ILE A 387 8.61 -0.81 14.56
N GLY A 388 9.28 -1.60 15.40
CA GLY A 388 8.65 -2.34 16.50
C GLY A 388 7.89 -1.41 17.45
N GLU A 389 8.53 -0.35 17.89
CA GLU A 389 7.90 0.67 18.73
C GLU A 389 6.71 1.34 18.01
N ALA A 390 6.85 1.66 16.72
CA ALA A 390 5.78 2.25 15.92
C ALA A 390 4.56 1.31 15.79
N LEU A 391 4.76 -0.01 15.81
CA LEU A 391 3.71 -1.05 15.83
C LEU A 391 3.22 -1.41 17.24
N GLY A 392 3.73 -0.74 18.29
CA GLY A 392 3.32 -0.95 19.67
C GLY A 392 4.01 -2.16 20.35
N SER A 393 5.17 -2.60 19.87
CA SER A 393 6.00 -3.62 20.49
C SER A 393 7.19 -3.01 21.24
N GLU A 394 8.07 -3.84 21.82
CA GLU A 394 9.32 -3.40 22.44
C GLU A 394 10.25 -2.79 21.39
N HIS A 395 11.08 -1.82 21.82
CA HIS A 395 12.13 -1.23 20.99
C HIS A 395 13.31 -2.21 20.86
N ASP A 396 13.08 -3.25 20.07
CA ASP A 396 14.03 -4.33 19.80
C ASP A 396 13.86 -4.80 18.34
N PRO A 397 14.94 -5.10 17.61
CA PRO A 397 14.87 -5.49 16.20
C PRO A 397 14.05 -6.76 15.94
N GLU A 398 14.19 -7.77 16.79
CA GLU A 398 13.43 -9.04 16.64
C GLU A 398 11.96 -8.82 16.99
N ALA A 399 11.67 -8.01 18.04
CA ALA A 399 10.32 -7.63 18.38
C ALA A 399 9.65 -6.85 17.23
N GLY A 400 10.41 -6.02 16.49
CA GLY A 400 9.93 -5.31 15.30
C GLY A 400 9.55 -6.27 14.18
N ILE A 401 10.39 -7.25 13.86
CA ILE A 401 10.07 -8.28 12.86
C ILE A 401 8.86 -9.11 13.29
N ALA A 402 8.82 -9.54 14.54
CA ALA A 402 7.70 -10.30 15.09
C ALA A 402 6.38 -9.51 15.08
N ALA A 403 6.41 -8.19 15.30
CA ALA A 403 5.22 -7.34 15.21
C ALA A 403 4.66 -7.30 13.78
N VAL A 404 5.51 -7.24 12.76
CA VAL A 404 5.11 -7.33 11.35
C VAL A 404 4.49 -8.68 11.03
N GLU A 405 5.09 -9.78 11.47
CA GLU A 405 4.54 -11.13 11.29
C GLU A 405 3.18 -11.29 11.97
N LYS A 406 3.05 -10.78 13.20
CA LYS A 406 1.80 -10.79 13.95
C LYS A 406 0.71 -10.00 13.23
N LEU A 407 1.03 -8.82 12.70
CA LEU A 407 0.06 -8.02 11.93
C LEU A 407 -0.37 -8.76 10.67
N SER A 408 0.57 -9.33 9.91
CA SER A 408 0.27 -10.13 8.71
C SER A 408 -0.63 -11.34 9.03
N ALA A 409 -0.37 -12.03 10.13
CA ALA A 409 -1.23 -13.13 10.60
C ALA A 409 -2.63 -12.64 11.02
N THR A 410 -2.70 -11.50 11.71
CA THR A 410 -3.97 -10.91 12.19
C THR A 410 -4.90 -10.56 11.02
N VAL A 411 -4.35 -10.08 9.91
CA VAL A 411 -5.14 -9.69 8.73
C VAL A 411 -5.21 -10.79 7.65
N GLY A 412 -4.63 -11.97 7.92
CA GLY A 412 -4.77 -13.16 7.06
C GLY A 412 -3.91 -13.14 5.79
N THR A 413 -2.78 -12.42 5.81
CA THR A 413 -1.84 -12.33 4.67
C THR A 413 -0.55 -13.16 4.85
N ASN A 414 -0.39 -13.87 5.96
CA ASN A 414 0.78 -14.69 6.31
C ASN A 414 0.86 -16.01 5.54
N LYS A 415 0.81 -15.94 4.22
CA LYS A 415 0.86 -17.12 3.33
C LYS A 415 2.29 -17.50 2.99
N LYS A 416 2.48 -18.80 2.76
CA LYS A 416 3.72 -19.32 2.18
C LYS A 416 3.75 -19.11 0.67
N LEU A 417 4.94 -19.02 0.11
CA LEU A 417 5.11 -18.77 -1.32
C LEU A 417 4.52 -19.90 -2.20
N ARG A 418 4.57 -21.14 -1.73
CA ARG A 418 3.91 -22.30 -2.39
C ARG A 418 2.40 -22.15 -2.50
N GLU A 419 1.76 -21.49 -1.54
CA GLU A 419 0.31 -21.22 -1.56
C GLU A 419 -0.05 -20.16 -2.61
N LEU A 420 0.96 -19.41 -3.07
CA LEU A 420 0.86 -18.43 -4.15
C LEU A 420 1.24 -19.02 -5.52
N GLY A 421 1.48 -20.35 -5.60
CA GLY A 421 1.79 -21.04 -6.84
C GLY A 421 3.28 -21.13 -7.19
N ALA A 422 4.17 -20.76 -6.28
CA ALA A 422 5.60 -20.97 -6.50
C ALA A 422 5.99 -22.44 -6.29
N SER A 423 6.97 -22.90 -7.06
CA SER A 423 7.57 -24.22 -6.99
C SER A 423 9.09 -24.12 -7.18
N ASN A 424 9.79 -25.20 -6.94
CA ASN A 424 11.25 -25.23 -7.20
C ASN A 424 11.58 -24.98 -8.66
N ASP A 425 10.67 -25.25 -9.60
CA ASP A 425 10.90 -25.10 -11.02
C ASP A 425 10.95 -23.63 -11.47
N ASN A 426 10.18 -22.74 -10.79
CA ASN A 426 10.09 -21.34 -11.16
C ASN A 426 10.92 -20.39 -10.28
N ILE A 427 11.53 -20.85 -9.18
CA ILE A 427 12.36 -20.00 -8.31
C ILE A 427 13.52 -19.33 -9.07
N ASN A 428 14.15 -20.02 -10.03
CA ASN A 428 15.25 -19.45 -10.81
C ASN A 428 14.79 -18.28 -11.66
N ASP A 429 13.63 -18.38 -12.31
CA ASP A 429 13.07 -17.30 -13.14
C ASP A 429 12.65 -16.11 -12.26
N LEU A 430 12.02 -16.37 -11.12
CA LEU A 430 11.69 -15.35 -10.11
C LEU A 430 12.96 -14.64 -9.63
N THR A 431 14.03 -15.38 -9.34
CA THR A 431 15.33 -14.83 -8.90
C THR A 431 15.95 -13.94 -9.97
N GLN A 432 15.91 -14.36 -11.22
CA GLN A 432 16.48 -13.59 -12.33
C GLN A 432 15.73 -12.27 -12.56
N ASP A 433 14.40 -12.30 -12.49
CA ASP A 433 13.62 -11.09 -12.68
C ASP A 433 13.73 -10.14 -11.47
N ALA A 434 13.85 -10.66 -10.24
CA ALA A 434 14.12 -9.85 -9.05
C ALA A 434 15.45 -9.07 -9.16
N LEU A 435 16.51 -9.69 -9.69
CA LEU A 435 17.78 -9.04 -9.93
C LEU A 435 17.72 -7.91 -10.97
N ARG A 436 16.77 -7.98 -11.90
CA ARG A 436 16.55 -6.96 -12.94
C ARG A 436 15.63 -5.83 -12.51
N ASP A 437 15.01 -5.94 -11.34
CA ASP A 437 14.13 -4.90 -10.85
C ASP A 437 14.95 -3.70 -10.35
N LEU A 438 14.68 -2.51 -10.90
CA LEU A 438 15.42 -1.28 -10.57
C LEU A 438 15.31 -0.90 -9.09
N ILE A 439 14.24 -1.31 -8.45
CA ILE A 439 13.98 -1.00 -7.04
C ILE A 439 15.02 -1.65 -6.12
N ILE A 440 15.66 -2.75 -6.54
CA ILE A 440 16.72 -3.44 -5.79
C ILE A 440 17.91 -2.53 -5.43
N LEU A 441 18.16 -1.47 -6.23
CA LEU A 441 19.26 -0.53 -6.03
C LEU A 441 19.18 0.26 -4.71
N ASN A 442 18.01 0.32 -4.08
CA ASN A 442 17.78 1.10 -2.87
C ASN A 442 17.78 0.24 -1.59
N THR A 443 18.01 -1.06 -1.73
CA THR A 443 18.08 -1.95 -0.56
C THR A 443 19.30 -1.62 0.32
N PRO A 444 19.17 -1.68 1.66
CA PRO A 444 20.30 -1.36 2.56
C PRO A 444 21.45 -2.36 2.48
N LYS A 445 21.16 -3.61 2.10
CA LYS A 445 22.14 -4.67 1.87
C LYS A 445 21.87 -5.25 0.47
N TYR A 446 22.80 -4.98 -0.47
CA TYR A 446 22.65 -5.46 -1.84
C TYR A 446 22.77 -6.99 -1.89
N PRO A 447 21.76 -7.72 -2.39
CA PRO A 447 21.76 -9.18 -2.41
C PRO A 447 22.57 -9.73 -3.58
N THR A 448 23.11 -10.93 -3.41
CA THR A 448 23.60 -11.79 -4.50
C THR A 448 22.44 -12.62 -5.07
N ARG A 449 22.65 -13.26 -6.23
CA ARG A 449 21.71 -14.24 -6.79
C ARG A 449 21.37 -15.35 -5.77
N GLY A 450 22.39 -15.84 -5.05
CA GLY A 450 22.23 -16.88 -4.03
C GLY A 450 21.34 -16.41 -2.87
N ASP A 451 21.51 -15.16 -2.42
CA ASP A 451 20.68 -14.59 -1.35
C ASP A 451 19.20 -14.51 -1.77
N ILE A 452 18.91 -14.06 -2.99
CA ILE A 452 17.53 -13.97 -3.48
C ILE A 452 16.90 -15.36 -3.62
N HIS A 453 17.66 -16.30 -4.18
CA HIS A 453 17.22 -17.70 -4.28
C HIS A 453 16.87 -18.28 -2.88
N GLU A 454 17.74 -18.02 -1.89
CA GLU A 454 17.51 -18.47 -0.51
C GLU A 454 16.31 -17.78 0.13
N LEU A 455 16.08 -16.49 -0.12
CA LEU A 455 14.88 -15.78 0.35
C LEU A 455 13.60 -16.45 -0.16
N TYR A 456 13.53 -16.78 -1.44
CA TYR A 456 12.39 -17.51 -2.00
C TYR A 456 12.26 -18.92 -1.39
N ALA A 457 13.37 -19.65 -1.26
CA ALA A 457 13.36 -20.99 -0.66
C ALA A 457 12.87 -20.97 0.80
N ARG A 458 13.23 -19.96 1.60
CA ARG A 458 12.76 -19.80 2.98
C ARG A 458 11.28 -19.40 3.07
N ALA A 459 10.75 -18.74 2.05
CA ALA A 459 9.35 -18.32 1.99
C ALA A 459 8.41 -19.46 1.51
N MET A 460 8.95 -20.57 0.97
CA MET A 460 8.21 -21.78 0.53
C MET A 460 7.58 -22.51 1.72
#